data_00fd621ff4150b102ac0f55ba891991f
#
_entry.id   00fd621ff4150b102ac0f55ba891991f
#
_cell.length_a   1.000
_cell.length_b   1.000
_cell.length_c   1.000
_cell.angle_alpha   90.00
_cell.angle_beta   90.00
_cell.angle_gamma   90.00
#
_symmetry.space_group_name_H-M   'P 1'
#
loop_
_entity.id
_entity.type
_entity.pdbx_description
1 polymer ?
#
loop_
_entity_poly.entity_id
_entity_poly.type
_entity_poly.pdbx_seq_one_letter_code
_entity_poly.pdbx_strand_id
1 'polypeptide(L)'
;MIISTKRPASGFMLIQCLVYLAVFAVLTGVGLGAFYLCWDHAKAMTYATDDIGMALRAGEQWREDVRQATGKILIERTAGGERVRIPHRDREIIYRFESGEVRRVLPESHIHQLLLPKVRSSDMSLELRNGATAWRWELELVVTRPETQLPLLFTFEAAQTKS
;
A
#
# COMPACT_ATOMS: atom_id res chain seq x y z
N MET A 1 52.08 45.93 -51.98
CA MET A 1 51.34 45.79 -50.69
C MET A 1 50.30 44.68 -50.86
N ILE A 2 50.69 43.45 -50.49
CA ILE A 2 49.83 42.24 -50.69
C ILE A 2 49.19 41.98 -49.35
N ILE A 3 47.86 42.17 -49.30
CA ILE A 3 47.07 41.87 -48.14
C ILE A 3 46.68 40.38 -48.25
N SER A 4 47.38 39.55 -47.46
CA SER A 4 47.06 38.11 -47.32
C SER A 4 45.80 37.94 -46.46
N THR A 5 44.63 37.73 -47.05
CA THR A 5 43.40 37.36 -46.33
C THR A 5 43.52 35.90 -45.88
N LYS A 6 43.80 35.71 -44.59
CA LYS A 6 43.78 34.41 -43.94
C LYS A 6 42.32 33.95 -43.85
N ARG A 7 41.92 32.92 -44.66
CA ARG A 7 40.60 32.27 -44.56
C ARG A 7 40.51 31.55 -43.22
N PRO A 8 39.50 31.82 -42.39
CA PRO A 8 39.32 31.10 -41.16
C PRO A 8 38.99 29.65 -41.51
N ALA A 9 39.60 28.71 -40.79
CA ALA A 9 39.49 27.29 -40.97
C ALA A 9 38.05 26.85 -40.61
N SER A 10 37.15 26.79 -41.56
CA SER A 10 35.78 26.32 -41.42
C SER A 10 35.64 24.87 -40.86
N GLY A 11 36.69 24.08 -41.02
CA GLY A 11 36.80 22.76 -40.44
C GLY A 11 36.87 22.72 -38.90
N PHE A 12 37.51 23.73 -38.30
CA PHE A 12 37.63 23.79 -36.83
C PHE A 12 36.28 24.07 -36.15
N MET A 13 35.45 24.91 -36.72
CA MET A 13 34.10 25.17 -36.21
C MET A 13 33.18 23.91 -36.23
N LEU A 14 33.27 23.12 -37.30
CA LEU A 14 32.51 21.88 -37.45
C LEU A 14 32.90 20.84 -36.37
N ILE A 15 34.18 20.66 -36.12
CA ILE A 15 34.67 19.76 -35.08
C ILE A 15 34.21 20.23 -33.70
N GLN A 16 34.27 21.52 -33.44
CA GLN A 16 33.83 22.08 -32.17
C GLN A 16 32.34 21.90 -31.92
N CYS A 17 31.48 22.11 -32.94
CA CYS A 17 30.03 21.83 -32.86
C CYS A 17 29.78 20.36 -32.62
N LEU A 18 30.49 19.44 -33.25
CA LEU A 18 30.35 18.00 -33.08
C LEU A 18 30.68 17.56 -31.65
N VAL A 19 31.77 18.12 -31.07
CA VAL A 19 32.13 17.86 -29.67
C VAL A 19 31.05 18.35 -28.72
N TYR A 20 30.53 19.56 -28.90
CA TYR A 20 29.43 20.06 -28.05
C TYR A 20 28.16 19.21 -28.17
N LEU A 21 27.78 18.77 -29.36
CA LEU A 21 26.64 17.87 -29.56
C LEU A 21 26.87 16.53 -28.87
N ALA A 22 28.08 15.97 -28.95
CA ALA A 22 28.37 14.70 -28.27
C ALA A 22 28.31 14.86 -26.74
N VAL A 23 28.89 15.91 -26.18
CA VAL A 23 28.84 16.20 -24.74
C VAL A 23 27.37 16.43 -24.31
N PHE A 24 26.61 17.19 -25.07
CA PHE A 24 25.19 17.44 -24.78
C PHE A 24 24.38 16.14 -24.80
N ALA A 25 24.59 15.26 -25.79
CA ALA A 25 23.91 13.99 -25.87
C ALA A 25 24.22 13.08 -24.65
N VAL A 26 25.49 13.04 -24.23
CA VAL A 26 25.88 12.27 -23.03
C VAL A 26 25.24 12.84 -21.76
N LEU A 27 25.28 14.15 -21.56
CA LEU A 27 24.68 14.80 -20.39
C LEU A 27 23.17 14.59 -20.35
N THR A 28 22.51 14.71 -21.50
CA THR A 28 21.07 14.47 -21.61
C THR A 28 20.72 13.00 -21.33
N GLY A 29 21.50 12.06 -21.85
CA GLY A 29 21.32 10.63 -21.59
C GLY A 29 21.45 10.27 -20.10
N VAL A 30 22.48 10.78 -19.44
CA VAL A 30 22.69 10.58 -17.99
C VAL A 30 21.55 11.24 -17.19
N GLY A 31 21.17 12.47 -17.55
CA GLY A 31 20.09 13.20 -16.90
C GLY A 31 18.74 12.48 -17.00
N LEU A 32 18.40 11.97 -18.18
CA LEU A 32 17.18 11.18 -18.37
C LEU A 32 17.22 9.87 -17.58
N GLY A 33 18.36 9.18 -17.56
CA GLY A 33 18.51 7.95 -16.78
C GLY A 33 18.28 8.18 -15.28
N ALA A 34 18.88 9.23 -14.72
CA ALA A 34 18.68 9.62 -13.32
C ALA A 34 17.21 10.01 -13.05
N PHE A 35 16.59 10.74 -13.96
CA PHE A 35 15.18 11.12 -13.84
C PHE A 35 14.24 9.89 -13.80
N TYR A 36 14.41 8.92 -14.69
CA TYR A 36 13.63 7.71 -14.68
C TYR A 36 13.81 6.90 -13.41
N LEU A 37 15.02 6.80 -12.89
CA LEU A 37 15.31 6.12 -11.63
C LEU A 37 14.58 6.80 -10.45
N CYS A 38 14.66 8.12 -10.35
CA CYS A 38 13.94 8.89 -9.33
C CYS A 38 12.42 8.75 -9.46
N TRP A 39 11.90 8.77 -10.69
CA TRP A 39 10.48 8.63 -10.97
C TRP A 39 9.92 7.27 -10.53
N ASP A 40 10.66 6.20 -10.81
CA ASP A 40 10.27 4.85 -10.40
C ASP A 40 10.30 4.67 -8.88
N HIS A 41 11.28 5.26 -8.21
CA HIS A 41 11.34 5.27 -6.73
C HIS A 41 10.19 6.08 -6.12
N ALA A 42 9.87 7.24 -6.68
CA ALA A 42 8.77 8.07 -6.20
C ALA A 42 7.42 7.36 -6.32
N LYS A 43 7.15 6.69 -7.45
CA LYS A 43 5.94 5.87 -7.61
C LYS A 43 5.85 4.74 -6.59
N ALA A 44 6.97 4.07 -6.32
CA ALA A 44 6.99 2.99 -5.34
C ALA A 44 6.62 3.45 -3.93
N MET A 45 7.10 4.63 -3.52
CA MET A 45 6.74 5.21 -2.23
C MET A 45 5.26 5.57 -2.15
N THR A 46 4.67 6.08 -3.22
CA THR A 46 3.25 6.42 -3.26
C THR A 46 2.37 5.18 -3.06
N TYR A 47 2.66 4.08 -3.76
CA TYR A 47 1.88 2.84 -3.61
C TYR A 47 1.98 2.25 -2.19
N ALA A 48 3.18 2.25 -1.59
CA ALA A 48 3.35 1.77 -0.22
C ALA A 48 2.58 2.63 0.79
N THR A 49 2.54 3.95 0.59
CA THR A 49 1.80 4.88 1.45
C THR A 49 0.30 4.65 1.35
N ASP A 50 -0.20 4.40 0.14
CA ASP A 50 -1.63 4.12 -0.09
C ASP A 50 -2.05 2.80 0.57
N ASP A 51 -1.26 1.74 0.44
CA ASP A 51 -1.53 0.44 1.07
C ASP A 51 -1.54 0.57 2.61
N ILE A 52 -0.58 1.29 3.20
CA ILE A 52 -0.55 1.59 4.63
C ILE A 52 -1.78 2.40 5.05
N GLY A 53 -2.12 3.43 4.29
CA GLY A 53 -3.30 4.26 4.56
C GLY A 53 -4.61 3.47 4.51
N MET A 54 -4.74 2.52 3.59
CA MET A 54 -5.89 1.62 3.52
C MET A 54 -5.94 0.69 4.74
N ALA A 55 -4.82 0.09 5.14
CA ALA A 55 -4.75 -0.79 6.30
C ALA A 55 -5.14 -0.06 7.59
N LEU A 56 -4.63 1.14 7.81
CA LEU A 56 -4.97 1.94 8.97
C LEU A 56 -6.47 2.30 9.02
N ARG A 57 -7.05 2.72 7.90
CA ARG A 57 -8.50 3.00 7.82
C ARG A 57 -9.34 1.75 8.08
N ALA A 58 -8.95 0.61 7.52
CA ALA A 58 -9.63 -0.66 7.76
C ALA A 58 -9.55 -1.06 9.24
N GLY A 59 -8.39 -0.90 9.86
CA GLY A 59 -8.19 -1.17 11.29
C GLY A 59 -9.02 -0.27 12.20
N GLU A 60 -9.10 1.04 11.91
CA GLU A 60 -9.94 1.95 12.70
C GLU A 60 -11.43 1.63 12.54
N GLN A 61 -11.86 1.32 11.33
CA GLN A 61 -13.25 0.91 11.10
C GLN A 61 -13.59 -0.38 11.84
N TRP A 62 -12.68 -1.36 11.82
CA TRP A 62 -12.85 -2.60 12.58
C TRP A 62 -12.90 -2.34 14.09
N ARG A 63 -12.03 -1.48 14.63
CA ARG A 63 -12.05 -1.10 16.04
C ARG A 63 -13.40 -0.51 16.46
N GLU A 64 -13.94 0.37 15.63
CA GLU A 64 -15.24 0.97 15.88
C GLU A 64 -16.36 -0.05 15.86
N ASP A 65 -16.36 -0.95 14.85
CA ASP A 65 -17.34 -2.03 14.76
C ASP A 65 -17.27 -2.98 15.97
N VAL A 66 -16.05 -3.30 16.46
CA VAL A 66 -15.87 -4.12 17.68
C VAL A 66 -16.34 -3.40 18.95
N ARG A 67 -16.07 -2.10 19.08
CA ARG A 67 -16.52 -1.30 20.25
C ARG A 67 -18.02 -1.21 20.32
N GLN A 68 -18.70 -1.10 19.19
CA GLN A 68 -20.16 -1.01 19.08
C GLN A 68 -20.86 -2.36 19.11
N ALA A 69 -20.13 -3.46 19.20
CA ALA A 69 -20.71 -4.80 19.25
C ALA A 69 -21.61 -4.96 20.50
N THR A 70 -22.86 -5.39 20.29
CA THR A 70 -23.86 -5.57 21.35
C THR A 70 -23.96 -7.01 21.83
N GLY A 71 -23.32 -7.96 21.17
CA GLY A 71 -23.38 -9.38 21.48
C GLY A 71 -22.03 -10.08 21.31
N LYS A 72 -22.07 -11.40 21.41
CA LYS A 72 -20.84 -12.21 21.24
C LYS A 72 -20.37 -12.19 19.79
N ILE A 73 -19.13 -11.77 19.59
CA ILE A 73 -18.47 -11.85 18.27
C ILE A 73 -18.12 -13.31 18.00
N LEU A 74 -18.43 -13.80 16.81
CA LEU A 74 -18.21 -15.19 16.39
C LEU A 74 -17.16 -15.23 15.26
N ILE A 75 -16.20 -16.15 15.41
CA ILE A 75 -15.20 -16.42 14.39
C ILE A 75 -15.50 -17.78 13.77
N GLU A 76 -15.66 -17.82 12.46
CA GLU A 76 -15.82 -19.02 11.66
C GLU A 76 -14.59 -19.17 10.74
N ARG A 77 -13.83 -20.22 10.95
CA ARG A 77 -12.68 -20.56 10.09
C ARG A 77 -13.05 -21.70 9.16
N THR A 78 -12.86 -21.47 7.87
CA THR A 78 -13.12 -22.45 6.82
C THR A 78 -11.86 -22.69 6.00
N ALA A 79 -11.81 -23.75 5.21
CA ALA A 79 -10.68 -24.03 4.33
C ALA A 79 -10.41 -22.91 3.30
N GLY A 80 -11.40 -22.06 3.02
CA GLY A 80 -11.29 -20.93 2.08
C GLY A 80 -11.00 -19.58 2.72
N GLY A 81 -10.95 -19.50 4.06
CA GLY A 81 -10.69 -18.22 4.73
C GLY A 81 -11.35 -18.09 6.11
N GLU A 82 -11.30 -16.88 6.63
CA GLU A 82 -11.86 -16.52 7.93
C GLU A 82 -13.07 -15.60 7.77
N ARG A 83 -14.08 -15.83 8.59
CA ARG A 83 -15.26 -14.98 8.67
C ARG A 83 -15.51 -14.62 10.13
N VAL A 84 -15.61 -13.32 10.40
CA VAL A 84 -15.91 -12.80 11.73
C VAL A 84 -17.23 -12.05 11.69
N ARG A 85 -18.16 -12.44 12.57
CA ARG A 85 -19.49 -11.84 12.70
C ARG A 85 -19.51 -10.97 13.94
N ILE A 86 -19.82 -9.69 13.74
CA ILE A 86 -19.92 -8.68 14.79
C ILE A 86 -21.37 -8.22 14.89
N PRO A 87 -22.12 -8.66 15.93
CA PRO A 87 -23.50 -8.26 16.10
C PRO A 87 -23.59 -6.83 16.63
N HIS A 88 -24.37 -6.01 15.95
CA HIS A 88 -24.78 -4.67 16.40
C HIS A 88 -26.27 -4.68 16.76
N ARG A 89 -26.77 -3.58 17.34
CA ARG A 89 -28.15 -3.46 17.82
C ARG A 89 -29.18 -3.77 16.72
N ASP A 90 -28.98 -3.24 15.51
CA ASP A 90 -29.96 -3.27 14.42
C ASP A 90 -29.42 -4.01 13.18
N ARG A 91 -28.23 -4.54 13.22
CA ARG A 91 -27.58 -5.17 12.07
C ARG A 91 -26.44 -6.09 12.48
N GLU A 92 -26.06 -6.98 11.58
CA GLU A 92 -24.84 -7.78 11.69
C GLU A 92 -23.78 -7.25 10.70
N ILE A 93 -22.53 -7.17 11.15
CA ILE A 93 -21.39 -6.83 10.30
C ILE A 93 -20.52 -8.06 10.17
N ILE A 94 -20.16 -8.41 8.95
CA ILE A 94 -19.32 -9.57 8.67
C ILE A 94 -18.03 -9.12 8.04
N TYR A 95 -16.91 -9.43 8.67
CA TYR A 95 -15.58 -9.35 8.07
C TYR A 95 -15.24 -10.69 7.44
N ARG A 96 -14.89 -10.69 6.17
CA ARG A 96 -14.52 -11.89 5.43
C ARG A 96 -13.13 -11.73 4.85
N PHE A 97 -12.25 -12.68 5.18
CA PHE A 97 -10.97 -12.86 4.51
C PHE A 97 -11.08 -14.05 3.56
N GLU A 98 -10.95 -13.80 2.27
CA GLU A 98 -11.06 -14.81 1.22
C GLU A 98 -10.27 -14.37 0.00
N SER A 99 -9.54 -15.29 -0.64
CA SER A 99 -8.78 -15.03 -1.88
C SER A 99 -7.79 -13.86 -1.80
N GLY A 100 -7.21 -13.60 -0.62
CA GLY A 100 -6.24 -12.52 -0.44
C GLY A 100 -6.88 -11.13 -0.33
N GLU A 101 -8.16 -11.05 -0.02
CA GLU A 101 -8.89 -9.80 0.18
C GLU A 101 -9.63 -9.80 1.52
N VAL A 102 -9.67 -8.65 2.17
CA VAL A 102 -10.56 -8.42 3.31
C VAL A 102 -11.74 -7.57 2.87
N ARG A 103 -12.94 -8.10 3.10
CA ARG A 103 -14.20 -7.45 2.78
C ARG A 103 -15.05 -7.27 4.03
N ARG A 104 -15.70 -6.13 4.13
CA ARG A 104 -16.74 -5.85 5.12
C ARG A 104 -18.10 -5.97 4.45
N VAL A 105 -18.94 -6.82 4.99
CA VAL A 105 -20.24 -7.14 4.43
C VAL A 105 -21.32 -6.75 5.42
N LEU A 106 -22.34 -6.05 4.94
CA LEU A 106 -23.57 -5.78 5.66
C LEU A 106 -24.68 -6.57 4.96
N PRO A 107 -25.08 -7.73 5.51
CA PRO A 107 -25.99 -8.64 4.83
C PRO A 107 -27.35 -8.00 4.51
N GLU A 108 -27.88 -7.20 5.42
CA GLU A 108 -29.20 -6.58 5.29
C GLU A 108 -29.29 -5.57 4.15
N SER A 109 -28.21 -4.85 3.87
CA SER A 109 -28.15 -3.83 2.81
C SER A 109 -27.48 -4.32 1.53
N HIS A 110 -27.04 -5.57 1.47
CA HIS A 110 -26.30 -6.16 0.35
C HIS A 110 -25.02 -5.39 -0.02
N ILE A 111 -24.48 -4.62 0.94
CA ILE A 111 -23.26 -3.85 0.73
C ILE A 111 -22.06 -4.74 0.98
N HIS A 112 -21.21 -4.84 -0.03
CA HIS A 112 -19.92 -5.52 0.01
C HIS A 112 -18.80 -4.49 -0.18
N GLN A 113 -18.22 -4.03 0.90
CA GLN A 113 -17.11 -3.08 0.87
C GLN A 113 -15.78 -3.83 0.85
N LEU A 114 -14.96 -3.65 -0.20
CA LEU A 114 -13.58 -4.09 -0.19
C LEU A 114 -12.79 -3.14 0.72
N LEU A 115 -12.23 -3.67 1.81
CA LEU A 115 -11.40 -2.90 2.73
C LEU A 115 -9.94 -2.95 2.33
N LEU A 116 -9.44 -4.16 2.07
CA LEU A 116 -8.04 -4.40 1.78
C LEU A 116 -7.89 -5.41 0.64
N PRO A 117 -7.29 -5.01 -0.48
CA PRO A 117 -6.77 -5.94 -1.48
C PRO A 117 -5.38 -6.44 -1.05
N LYS A 118 -4.91 -7.51 -1.66
CA LYS A 118 -3.53 -8.01 -1.53
C LYS A 118 -3.11 -8.35 -0.09
N VAL A 119 -3.98 -8.99 0.65
CA VAL A 119 -3.71 -9.48 2.00
C VAL A 119 -3.12 -10.89 1.92
N ARG A 120 -1.96 -11.11 2.55
CA ARG A 120 -1.34 -12.44 2.65
C ARG A 120 -2.00 -13.27 3.73
N SER A 121 -2.19 -12.68 4.91
CA SER A 121 -2.88 -13.30 6.03
C SER A 121 -3.71 -12.30 6.81
N SER A 122 -4.81 -12.78 7.36
CA SER A 122 -5.69 -12.03 8.25
C SER A 122 -6.13 -12.98 9.34
N ASP A 123 -5.81 -12.69 10.58
CA ASP A 123 -6.20 -13.49 11.74
C ASP A 123 -6.83 -12.59 12.80
N MET A 124 -8.04 -12.95 13.21
CA MET A 124 -8.73 -12.28 14.30
C MET A 124 -8.82 -13.22 15.48
N SER A 125 -8.43 -12.75 16.65
CA SER A 125 -8.37 -13.55 17.86
C SER A 125 -8.91 -12.79 19.07
N LEU A 126 -9.33 -13.57 20.06
CA LEU A 126 -9.77 -13.06 21.36
C LEU A 126 -8.65 -13.23 22.35
N GLU A 127 -8.19 -12.15 22.92
CA GLU A 127 -7.18 -12.16 23.98
C GLU A 127 -7.80 -11.79 25.34
N LEU A 128 -7.46 -12.58 26.36
CA LEU A 128 -7.72 -12.23 27.75
C LEU A 128 -6.48 -11.54 28.32
N ARG A 129 -6.58 -10.24 28.61
CA ARG A 129 -5.48 -9.48 29.20
C ARG A 129 -5.93 -8.82 30.50
N ASN A 130 -5.29 -9.18 31.61
CA ASN A 130 -5.61 -8.61 32.94
C ASN A 130 -7.10 -8.66 33.33
N GLY A 131 -7.82 -9.72 32.93
CA GLY A 131 -9.25 -9.86 33.22
C GLY A 131 -10.17 -9.08 32.28
N ALA A 132 -9.65 -8.33 31.33
CA ALA A 132 -10.40 -7.70 30.28
C ALA A 132 -10.30 -8.50 28.98
N THR A 133 -11.40 -8.58 28.26
CA THR A 133 -11.48 -9.24 26.96
C THR A 133 -11.14 -8.23 25.87
N ALA A 134 -10.10 -8.47 25.12
CA ALA A 134 -9.69 -7.65 23.99
C ALA A 134 -9.72 -8.49 22.71
N TRP A 135 -10.16 -7.88 21.63
CA TRP A 135 -10.08 -8.45 20.28
C TRP A 135 -8.83 -7.95 19.61
N ARG A 136 -8.11 -8.85 18.94
CA ARG A 136 -6.90 -8.56 18.21
C ARG A 136 -7.06 -8.97 16.76
N TRP A 137 -6.67 -8.09 15.86
CA TRP A 137 -6.63 -8.35 14.42
C TRP A 137 -5.23 -8.17 13.91
N GLU A 138 -4.65 -9.23 13.37
CA GLU A 138 -3.33 -9.24 12.72
C GLU A 138 -3.50 -9.34 11.22
N LEU A 139 -2.82 -8.46 10.51
CA LEU A 139 -2.84 -8.37 9.06
C LEU A 139 -1.43 -8.40 8.50
N GLU A 140 -1.20 -9.22 7.49
CA GLU A 140 0.00 -9.19 6.68
C GLU A 140 -0.37 -8.85 5.25
N LEU A 141 0.18 -7.74 4.73
CA LEU A 141 -0.05 -7.32 3.35
C LEU A 141 1.03 -7.86 2.42
N VAL A 142 0.64 -8.17 1.19
CA VAL A 142 1.56 -8.55 0.13
C VAL A 142 2.28 -7.31 -0.38
N VAL A 143 3.60 -7.25 -0.17
CA VAL A 143 4.44 -6.19 -0.73
C VAL A 143 4.68 -6.45 -2.21
N THR A 144 4.33 -5.51 -3.06
CA THR A 144 4.41 -5.66 -4.52
C THR A 144 5.85 -5.66 -5.06
N ARG A 145 6.86 -5.33 -4.23
CA ARG A 145 8.29 -5.33 -4.65
C ARG A 145 9.12 -6.31 -3.83
N PRO A 146 9.82 -7.25 -4.52
CA PRO A 146 10.66 -8.26 -3.86
C PRO A 146 11.94 -7.68 -3.20
N GLU A 147 12.31 -6.45 -3.49
CA GLU A 147 13.52 -5.81 -2.95
C GLU A 147 13.36 -5.36 -1.49
N THR A 148 12.14 -5.12 -1.04
CA THR A 148 11.85 -4.84 0.36
C THR A 148 11.30 -6.12 1.00
N GLN A 149 12.18 -6.94 1.56
CA GLN A 149 11.84 -8.26 2.11
C GLN A 149 11.05 -8.22 3.43
N LEU A 150 10.68 -7.05 3.92
CA LEU A 150 9.94 -6.94 5.17
C LEU A 150 8.44 -6.98 4.90
N PRO A 151 7.71 -7.94 5.46
CA PRO A 151 6.25 -7.96 5.38
C PRO A 151 5.68 -6.74 6.10
N LEU A 152 4.65 -6.14 5.53
CA LEU A 152 3.88 -5.09 6.20
C LEU A 152 2.90 -5.76 7.16
N LEU A 153 3.27 -5.77 8.43
CA LEU A 153 2.48 -6.34 9.52
C LEU A 153 1.75 -5.22 10.26
N PHE A 154 0.46 -5.39 10.45
CA PHE A 154 -0.37 -4.50 11.25
C PHE A 154 -1.06 -5.30 12.35
N THR A 155 -1.13 -4.71 13.53
CA THR A 155 -1.86 -5.27 14.66
C THR A 155 -2.80 -4.22 15.20
N PHE A 156 -4.09 -4.55 15.24
CA PHE A 156 -5.14 -3.71 15.80
C PHE A 156 -5.73 -4.38 17.03
N GLU A 157 -5.98 -3.61 18.07
CA GLU A 157 -6.63 -4.10 19.29
C GLU A 157 -7.88 -3.27 19.58
N ALA A 158 -8.94 -3.93 20.01
CA ALA A 158 -10.17 -3.28 20.43
C ALA A 158 -10.80 -4.03 21.61
N ALA A 159 -11.29 -3.30 22.59
CA ALA A 159 -12.10 -3.85 23.67
C ALA A 159 -13.58 -3.65 23.34
N GLN A 160 -14.37 -4.69 23.56
CA GLN A 160 -15.82 -4.57 23.48
C GLN A 160 -16.33 -3.79 24.67
N THR A 161 -17.13 -2.74 24.45
CA THR A 161 -17.76 -2.00 25.52
C THR A 161 -18.89 -2.87 26.10
N LYS A 162 -18.79 -3.26 27.37
CA LYS A 162 -19.90 -3.94 28.05
C LYS A 162 -21.07 -2.97 28.13
N SER A 163 -22.12 -3.28 27.39
CA SER A 163 -23.41 -2.60 27.47
C SER A 163 -24.26 -3.21 28.57
#